data_206d67935dc4dafa8ff4536161e11211
#
_entry.id   206d67935dc4dafa8ff4536161e11211
#
_cell.length_a   1.000
_cell.length_b   1.000
_cell.length_c   1.000
_cell.angle_alpha   90.00
_cell.angle_beta   90.00
_cell.angle_gamma   90.00
#
_symmetry.space_group_name_H-M   'P 1'
#
loop_
_entity.id
_entity.type
_entity.pdbx_description
1 polymer ?
#
loop_
_entity_poly.entity_id
_entity_poly.type
_entity_poly.pdbx_seq_one_letter_code
_entity_poly.pdbx_strand_id
1 'polypeptide(L)'
;MRTLVHFLTGDGRYCVPVEATVGVRSAEGLVPLPVPRPGVIGVLPADPPLTVLSVLGSGRDRILVLAAVGSTFGLLVQEVTGLSSVEEAEIGDPPEGQDEALVCGVVGGEAGLEFLADPAALAKRL
;
A
#
# COMPACT_ATOMS: atom_id res chain seq x y z
N MET A 1 19.50 7.99 2.53
CA MET A 1 18.23 8.32 3.24
C MET A 1 17.05 8.00 2.35
N ARG A 2 16.04 7.35 2.91
CA ARG A 2 14.81 7.02 2.19
C ARG A 2 13.64 7.75 2.82
N THR A 3 12.78 8.31 1.98
CA THR A 3 11.53 8.93 2.42
C THR A 3 10.39 7.93 2.22
N LEU A 4 9.61 7.73 3.27
CA LEU A 4 8.53 6.76 3.30
C LEU A 4 7.19 7.46 3.53
N VAL A 5 6.16 6.95 2.86
CA VAL A 5 4.77 7.35 3.09
C VAL A 5 4.14 6.33 4.02
N HIS A 6 3.58 6.77 5.13
CA HIS A 6 2.97 5.92 6.15
C HIS A 6 1.46 5.90 6.01
N PHE A 7 0.86 4.73 6.22
CA PHE A 7 -0.58 4.56 6.14
C PHE A 7 -1.08 3.45 7.07
N LEU A 8 -2.37 3.48 7.34
CA LEU A 8 -3.05 2.48 8.16
C LEU A 8 -4.01 1.66 7.30
N THR A 9 -4.10 0.37 7.61
CA THR A 9 -5.20 -0.50 7.18
C THR A 9 -5.86 -1.13 8.40
N GLY A 10 -6.90 -1.92 8.20
CA GLY A 10 -7.52 -2.66 9.30
C GLY A 10 -6.60 -3.67 9.95
N ASP A 11 -5.55 -4.12 9.26
CA ASP A 11 -4.61 -5.13 9.76
C ASP A 11 -3.36 -4.53 10.40
N GLY A 12 -3.09 -3.24 10.22
CA GLY A 12 -1.93 -2.66 10.86
C GLY A 12 -1.40 -1.39 10.20
N ARG A 13 -0.15 -1.09 10.53
CA ARG A 13 0.57 0.08 10.07
C ARG A 13 1.62 -0.32 9.04
N TYR A 14 1.62 0.42 7.94
CA TYR A 14 2.50 0.13 6.81
C TYR A 14 3.15 1.41 6.30
N CYS A 15 4.19 1.24 5.50
CA CYS A 15 4.80 2.33 4.76
C CYS A 15 5.28 1.83 3.40
N VAL A 16 5.44 2.76 2.48
CA VAL A 16 5.97 2.50 1.12
C VAL A 16 6.94 3.61 0.75
N PRO A 17 7.91 3.34 -0.15
CA PRO A 17 8.78 4.40 -0.64
C PRO A 17 7.98 5.52 -1.32
N VAL A 18 8.34 6.77 -1.03
CA VAL A 18 7.63 7.93 -1.57
C VAL A 18 7.67 7.97 -3.10
N GLU A 19 8.76 7.51 -3.68
CA GLU A 19 8.92 7.49 -5.14
C GLU A 19 7.95 6.53 -5.85
N ALA A 20 7.34 5.61 -5.13
CA ALA A 20 6.30 4.74 -5.67
C ALA A 20 4.90 5.34 -5.53
N THR A 21 4.73 6.44 -4.80
CA THR A 21 3.43 7.05 -4.58
C THR A 21 3.12 8.07 -5.65
N VAL A 22 1.87 8.06 -6.14
CA VAL A 22 1.37 9.01 -7.11
C VAL A 22 0.44 10.02 -6.44
N GLY A 23 -0.37 9.58 -5.50
CA GLY A 23 -1.30 10.45 -4.80
C GLY A 23 -2.28 9.67 -3.95
N VAL A 24 -3.25 10.37 -3.40
CA VAL A 24 -4.32 9.80 -2.59
C VAL A 24 -5.64 10.21 -3.20
N ARG A 25 -6.58 9.26 -3.31
CA ARG A 25 -7.91 9.52 -3.86
C ARG A 25 -8.98 9.01 -2.91
N SER A 26 -10.18 9.54 -3.07
CA SER A 26 -11.36 9.02 -2.41
C SER A 26 -11.73 7.66 -3.00
N ALA A 27 -12.22 6.75 -2.17
CA ALA A 27 -12.76 5.47 -2.61
C ALA A 27 -14.21 5.60 -3.14
N GLU A 28 -14.76 6.80 -3.11
CA GLU A 28 -16.10 7.06 -3.66
C GLU A 28 -16.15 6.71 -5.14
N GLY A 29 -17.16 5.93 -5.52
CA GLY A 29 -17.30 5.48 -6.90
C GLY A 29 -16.57 4.19 -7.23
N LEU A 30 -15.92 3.55 -6.25
CA LEU A 30 -15.27 2.25 -6.44
C LEU A 30 -16.30 1.22 -6.90
N VAL A 31 -16.02 0.53 -8.02
CA VAL A 31 -16.90 -0.45 -8.62
C VAL A 31 -16.33 -1.85 -8.38
N PRO A 32 -17.09 -2.77 -7.75
CA PRO A 32 -16.62 -4.13 -7.57
C PRO A 32 -16.48 -4.87 -8.90
N LEU A 33 -15.57 -5.84 -8.96
CA LEU A 33 -15.39 -6.66 -10.15
C LEU A 33 -16.62 -7.54 -10.37
N PRO A 34 -17.03 -7.75 -11.65
CA PRO A 34 -18.11 -8.69 -11.98
C PRO A 34 -17.79 -10.13 -11.52
N VAL A 35 -16.51 -10.52 -11.64
CA VAL A 35 -16.01 -11.80 -11.14
C VAL A 35 -15.00 -11.50 -10.06
N PRO A 36 -15.26 -11.85 -8.80
CA PRO A 36 -14.34 -11.55 -7.71
C PRO A 36 -12.96 -12.20 -7.91
N ARG A 37 -11.91 -11.45 -7.53
CA ARG A 37 -10.54 -11.95 -7.52
C ARG A 37 -9.94 -11.72 -6.13
N PRO A 38 -9.17 -12.68 -5.59
CA PRO A 38 -8.52 -12.49 -4.30
C PRO A 38 -7.62 -11.24 -4.29
N GLY A 39 -7.77 -10.42 -3.26
CA GLY A 39 -6.95 -9.23 -3.08
C GLY A 39 -7.31 -8.03 -3.94
N VAL A 40 -8.25 -8.14 -4.86
CA VAL A 40 -8.72 -7.03 -5.68
C VAL A 40 -10.12 -6.65 -5.23
N ILE A 41 -10.27 -5.45 -4.68
CA ILE A 41 -11.57 -4.97 -4.17
C ILE A 41 -12.45 -4.41 -5.29
N GLY A 42 -11.86 -3.89 -6.34
CA GLY A 42 -12.61 -3.31 -7.44
C GLY A 42 -11.79 -2.42 -8.35
N VAL A 43 -12.48 -1.61 -9.13
CA VAL A 43 -11.88 -0.67 -10.07
C VAL A 43 -12.42 0.73 -9.78
N LEU A 44 -11.54 1.70 -9.65
CA LEU A 44 -11.94 3.09 -9.54
C LEU A 44 -12.06 3.67 -10.96
N PRO A 45 -13.25 4.13 -11.35
CA PRO A 45 -13.43 4.77 -12.66
C PRO A 45 -12.56 6.02 -12.76
N ALA A 46 -11.66 6.02 -13.71
CA ALA A 46 -10.74 7.10 -13.99
C ALA A 46 -10.24 6.91 -15.41
N ASP A 47 -9.39 7.79 -15.89
CA ASP A 47 -8.78 7.69 -17.22
C ASP A 47 -7.24 7.67 -17.05
N PRO A 48 -6.60 6.51 -17.13
CA PRO A 48 -7.17 5.16 -17.25
C PRO A 48 -7.79 4.66 -15.92
N PRO A 49 -8.65 3.62 -15.96
CA PRO A 49 -9.21 3.04 -14.75
C PRO A 49 -8.13 2.45 -13.84
N LEU A 50 -8.34 2.58 -12.52
CA LEU A 50 -7.40 2.06 -11.52
C LEU A 50 -7.95 0.78 -10.89
N THR A 51 -7.19 -0.31 -11.00
CA THR A 51 -7.44 -1.51 -10.21
C THR A 51 -7.03 -1.25 -8.77
N VAL A 52 -7.88 -1.57 -7.81
CA VAL A 52 -7.65 -1.30 -6.40
C VAL A 52 -7.47 -2.59 -5.64
N LEU A 53 -6.35 -2.72 -4.95
CA LEU A 53 -6.00 -3.87 -4.14
C LEU A 53 -6.38 -3.66 -2.68
N SER A 54 -6.69 -4.75 -1.99
CA SER A 54 -6.95 -4.77 -0.55
C SER A 54 -6.10 -5.82 0.19
N VAL A 55 -4.94 -6.15 -0.37
CA VAL A 55 -4.09 -7.25 0.11
C VAL A 55 -3.38 -6.98 1.43
N LEU A 56 -3.29 -5.73 1.87
CA LEU A 56 -2.68 -5.37 3.15
C LEU A 56 -3.72 -5.14 4.26
N GLY A 57 -4.94 -5.58 4.04
CA GLY A 57 -6.02 -5.50 5.00
C GLY A 57 -7.14 -4.58 4.55
N SER A 58 -8.17 -4.46 5.39
CA SER A 58 -9.33 -3.64 5.07
C SER A 58 -8.97 -2.15 5.05
N GLY A 59 -9.63 -1.42 4.18
CA GLY A 59 -9.59 0.02 4.13
C GLY A 59 -11.01 0.57 4.17
N ARG A 60 -11.14 1.88 4.07
CA ARG A 60 -12.44 2.54 4.12
C ARG A 60 -12.66 3.50 2.97
N ASP A 61 -12.07 4.69 3.11
CA ASP A 61 -12.47 5.83 2.30
C ASP A 61 -11.36 6.36 1.42
N ARG A 62 -10.16 5.81 1.53
CA ARG A 62 -8.98 6.33 0.84
C ARG A 62 -8.32 5.27 -0.01
N ILE A 63 -7.81 5.71 -1.15
CA ILE A 63 -7.02 4.89 -2.05
C ILE A 63 -5.67 5.57 -2.20
N LEU A 64 -4.61 4.87 -1.79
CA LEU A 64 -3.24 5.30 -2.04
C LEU A 64 -2.88 4.83 -3.44
N VAL A 65 -2.60 5.77 -4.33
CA VAL A 65 -2.25 5.45 -5.73
C VAL A 65 -0.75 5.22 -5.82
N LEU A 66 -0.38 4.06 -6.32
CA LEU A 66 1.00 3.61 -6.44
C LEU A 66 1.36 3.32 -7.90
N ALA A 67 2.64 3.45 -8.20
CA ALA A 67 3.19 3.07 -9.50
C ALA A 67 4.42 2.20 -9.29
N ALA A 68 4.46 1.05 -9.93
CA ALA A 68 5.59 0.12 -9.88
C ALA A 68 5.58 -0.80 -11.09
N VAL A 69 6.75 -1.15 -11.58
CA VAL A 69 6.98 -2.07 -12.72
C VAL A 69 6.07 -1.78 -13.92
N GLY A 70 5.91 -0.49 -14.25
CA GLY A 70 5.10 -0.05 -15.39
C GLY A 70 3.60 -0.04 -15.18
N SER A 71 3.13 -0.33 -13.96
CA SER A 71 1.70 -0.34 -13.63
C SER A 71 1.37 0.75 -12.63
N THR A 72 0.21 1.37 -12.80
CA THR A 72 -0.38 2.29 -11.81
C THR A 72 -1.64 1.65 -11.26
N PHE A 73 -1.76 1.61 -9.94
CA PHE A 73 -2.86 0.93 -9.27
C PHE A 73 -3.19 1.61 -7.95
N GLY A 74 -4.29 1.22 -7.35
CA GLY A 74 -4.69 1.72 -6.03
C GLY A 74 -4.51 0.67 -4.95
N LEU A 75 -4.27 1.12 -3.74
CA LEU A 75 -4.26 0.30 -2.54
C LEU A 75 -5.29 0.90 -1.58
N LEU A 76 -6.28 0.09 -1.18
CA LEU A 76 -7.30 0.55 -0.25
C LEU A 76 -6.71 0.67 1.14
N VAL A 77 -6.83 1.85 1.74
CA VAL A 77 -6.29 2.16 3.06
C VAL A 77 -7.34 2.88 3.91
N GLN A 78 -7.13 2.91 5.22
CA GLN A 78 -7.99 3.69 6.11
C GLN A 78 -7.56 5.15 6.12
N GLU A 79 -6.26 5.38 6.23
CA GLU A 79 -5.71 6.72 6.37
C GLU A 79 -4.26 6.74 5.92
N VAL A 80 -3.84 7.82 5.27
CA VAL A 80 -2.44 8.13 5.05
C VAL A 80 -2.01 9.07 6.17
N THR A 81 -1.05 8.63 6.98
CA THR A 81 -0.73 9.32 8.24
C THR A 81 0.44 10.30 8.15
N GLY A 82 1.30 10.18 7.16
CA GLY A 82 2.39 11.13 6.99
C GLY A 82 3.60 10.59 6.26
N LEU A 83 4.67 11.37 6.36
CA LEU A 83 5.96 11.07 5.75
C LEU A 83 7.03 10.97 6.82
N SER A 84 8.04 10.14 6.59
CA SER A 84 9.25 10.13 7.40
C SER A 84 10.46 9.83 6.54
N SER A 85 11.64 10.17 7.06
CA SER A 85 12.91 9.82 6.41
C SER A 85 13.66 8.88 7.34
N VAL A 86 14.17 7.79 6.77
CA VAL A 86 14.94 6.78 7.50
C VAL A 86 16.21 6.45 6.74
N GLU A 87 17.24 6.03 7.48
CA GLU A 87 18.44 5.49 6.88
C GLU A 87 18.25 4.02 6.55
N GLU A 88 18.96 3.52 5.54
CA GLU A 88 18.87 2.10 5.16
C GLU A 88 19.16 1.17 6.34
N ALA A 89 20.08 1.54 7.23
CA ALA A 89 20.41 0.74 8.41
C ALA A 89 19.26 0.64 9.42
N GLU A 90 18.28 1.53 9.35
CA GLU A 90 17.10 1.53 10.24
C GLU A 90 16.00 0.60 9.74
N ILE A 91 16.11 0.10 8.51
CA ILE A 91 15.16 -0.83 7.93
C ILE A 91 15.62 -2.25 8.27
N GLY A 92 14.82 -2.94 9.09
CA GLY A 92 15.10 -4.31 9.47
C GLY A 92 14.44 -5.32 8.54
N ASP A 93 14.77 -6.59 8.76
CA ASP A 93 14.15 -7.69 8.03
C ASP A 93 12.68 -7.86 8.48
N PRO A 94 11.77 -8.30 7.60
CA PRO A 94 10.39 -8.54 7.98
C PRO A 94 10.32 -9.67 9.01
N PRO A 95 9.47 -9.53 10.05
CA PRO A 95 9.31 -10.57 11.04
C PRO A 95 8.60 -11.80 10.46
N GLU A 96 8.81 -12.95 11.12
CA GLU A 96 8.08 -14.16 10.77
C GLU A 96 6.58 -13.95 10.89
N GLY A 97 5.82 -14.62 10.04
CA GLY A 97 4.37 -14.54 10.03
C GLY A 97 3.80 -13.45 9.13
N GLN A 98 4.64 -12.58 8.56
CA GLN A 98 4.23 -11.62 7.56
C GLN A 98 4.32 -12.25 6.17
N ASP A 99 3.51 -11.74 5.26
CA ASP A 99 3.59 -12.16 3.85
C ASP A 99 4.87 -11.60 3.24
N GLU A 100 5.90 -12.44 3.15
CA GLU A 100 7.21 -12.06 2.61
C GLU A 100 7.14 -11.60 1.16
N ALA A 101 6.08 -11.98 0.43
CA ALA A 101 5.87 -11.51 -0.93
C ALA A 101 5.37 -10.06 -0.98
N LEU A 102 4.84 -9.52 0.11
CA LEU A 102 4.29 -8.16 0.15
C LEU A 102 5.08 -7.24 1.07
N VAL A 103 5.65 -7.78 2.14
CA VAL A 103 6.38 -7.01 3.16
C VAL A 103 7.86 -7.32 3.02
N CYS A 104 8.66 -6.32 2.72
CA CYS A 104 10.10 -6.48 2.48
C CYS A 104 10.98 -5.91 3.60
N GLY A 105 10.38 -5.35 4.64
CA GLY A 105 11.14 -4.80 5.76
C GLY A 105 10.25 -4.33 6.89
N VAL A 106 10.90 -3.80 7.93
CA VAL A 106 10.23 -3.23 9.09
C VAL A 106 10.98 -1.99 9.54
N VAL A 107 10.24 -0.96 9.95
CA VAL A 107 10.81 0.27 10.50
C VAL A 107 10.15 0.61 11.83
N GLY A 108 10.88 1.30 12.70
CA GLY A 108 10.31 1.84 13.93
C GLY A 108 9.50 3.10 13.66
N GLY A 109 8.30 3.16 14.19
CA GLY A 109 7.44 4.33 14.14
C GLY A 109 7.06 4.79 15.54
N GLU A 110 6.36 5.91 15.65
CA GLU A 110 5.92 6.47 16.95
C GLU A 110 5.02 5.52 17.73
N ALA A 111 4.21 4.75 17.03
CA ALA A 111 3.26 3.82 17.62
C ALA A 111 3.76 2.37 17.64
N GLY A 112 5.05 2.13 17.35
CA GLY A 112 5.64 0.81 17.29
C GLY A 112 6.18 0.49 15.91
N LEU A 113 6.25 -0.80 15.57
CA LEU A 113 6.79 -1.23 14.28
C LEU A 113 5.77 -1.00 13.16
N GLU A 114 6.28 -0.60 12.00
CA GLU A 114 5.51 -0.46 10.77
C GLU A 114 6.16 -1.31 9.69
N PHE A 115 5.35 -1.94 8.86
CA PHE A 115 5.84 -2.85 7.83
C PHE A 115 6.06 -2.12 6.51
N LEU A 116 7.26 -2.30 5.95
CA LEU A 116 7.59 -1.74 4.65
C LEU A 116 7.03 -2.66 3.56
N ALA A 117 6.02 -2.18 2.85
CA ALA A 117 5.43 -2.91 1.74
C ALA A 117 6.27 -2.71 0.48
N ASP A 118 6.34 -3.75 -0.35
CA ASP A 118 7.07 -3.73 -1.61
C ASP A 118 6.11 -3.39 -2.76
N PRO A 119 6.20 -2.18 -3.35
CA PRO A 119 5.31 -1.81 -4.45
C PRO A 119 5.37 -2.74 -5.65
N ALA A 120 6.55 -3.28 -5.98
CA ALA A 120 6.68 -4.23 -7.08
C ALA A 120 5.93 -5.53 -6.80
N ALA A 121 6.00 -6.03 -5.56
CA ALA A 121 5.25 -7.21 -5.15
C ALA A 121 3.74 -6.97 -5.16
N LEU A 122 3.30 -5.78 -4.75
CA LEU A 122 1.89 -5.40 -4.84
C LEU A 122 1.41 -5.38 -6.28
N ALA A 123 2.20 -4.84 -7.21
CA ALA A 123 1.85 -4.80 -8.63
C ALA A 123 1.64 -6.20 -9.22
N LYS A 124 2.30 -7.21 -8.69
CA LYS A 124 2.11 -8.60 -9.14
C LYS A 124 0.77 -9.21 -8.77
N ARG A 125 0.03 -8.54 -7.90
CA ARG A 125 -1.31 -8.99 -7.47
C ARG A 125 -2.44 -8.42 -8.34
N LEU A 126 -2.09 -7.61 -9.33
CA LEU A 126 -3.07 -7.03 -10.26
C LEU A 126 -3.69 -8.07 -11.18
#